data_3dd3789818e86e1981f190773fd5f1dd
#
_entry.id   3dd3789818e86e1981f190773fd5f1dd
#
_cell.length_a   1.000
_cell.length_b   1.000
_cell.length_c   1.000
_cell.angle_alpha   90.00
_cell.angle_beta   90.00
_cell.angle_gamma   90.00
#
_symmetry.space_group_name_H-M   'P 1'
#
loop_
_entity.id
_entity.type
_entity.pdbx_description
1 polymer ?
#
loop_
_entity_poly.entity_id
_entity_poly.type
_entity_poly.pdbx_seq_one_letter_code
_entity_poly.pdbx_strand_id
1 'polypeptide(L)'
;MLRSIVRWATCCLLLAIVTVGSLIRDPATAWADLTVPALSTPVSSPLRFSLPSRSLIGLSNLDLDRLDGVSRAATAAGGRGDFELAERGWTQIIEEMPENAAAWSNRGNIRIGLNQLDAAIDDYTRSIELAPGITDPYINRGAAYEAQQNWDAAIADYNEAIAIDDQDPAAYNNRGNAQARQGDWENALADYQRAIAIDPKFSLARLNVAFAQYELGRDEQALRELRSLVRKYPSFVDARAALTAAYWQNGQQGQAESNWVAVNGLDQRYQDIDWVENVRRWPPRLVKGLRAFLDLESP
;
A
#
# COMPACT_ATOMS: atom_id res chain seq x y z
N MET A 1 8.47 22.24 -17.95
CA MET A 1 7.41 22.78 -17.09
C MET A 1 5.97 22.37 -17.47
N LEU A 2 5.67 22.02 -18.74
CA LEU A 2 4.30 21.61 -19.14
C LEU A 2 3.93 20.14 -18.83
N ARG A 3 4.88 19.26 -18.51
CA ARG A 3 4.61 17.84 -18.22
C ARG A 3 4.16 17.55 -16.77
N SER A 4 4.44 18.44 -15.82
CA SER A 4 4.03 18.29 -14.41
C SER A 4 2.56 18.65 -14.16
N ILE A 5 1.96 19.50 -14.98
CA ILE A 5 0.59 20.01 -14.77
C ILE A 5 -0.46 19.00 -15.21
N VAL A 6 -0.14 18.11 -16.15
CA VAL A 6 -1.07 17.08 -16.65
C VAL A 6 -1.22 15.92 -15.67
N ARG A 7 -0.21 15.63 -14.83
CA ARG A 7 -0.29 14.57 -13.81
C ARG A 7 -1.23 14.91 -12.65
N TRP A 8 -1.43 16.17 -12.32
CA TRP A 8 -2.29 16.61 -11.20
C TRP A 8 -3.78 16.69 -11.57
N ALA A 9 -4.12 16.94 -12.81
CA ALA A 9 -5.51 17.09 -13.22
C ALA A 9 -6.27 15.76 -13.38
N THR A 10 -5.58 14.63 -13.55
CA THR A 10 -6.20 13.30 -13.71
C THR A 10 -6.47 12.60 -12.37
N CYS A 11 -5.76 12.95 -11.33
CA CYS A 11 -6.00 12.39 -9.98
C CYS A 11 -7.26 12.97 -9.31
N CYS A 12 -7.66 14.20 -9.69
CA CYS A 12 -8.85 14.85 -9.11
C CYS A 12 -10.18 14.50 -9.81
N LEU A 13 -10.16 13.91 -11.01
CA LEU A 13 -11.40 13.65 -11.78
C LEU A 13 -11.99 12.24 -11.58
N LEU A 14 -11.27 11.32 -10.95
CA LEU A 14 -11.78 9.97 -10.62
C LEU A 14 -12.40 9.89 -9.22
N LEU A 15 -12.38 10.98 -8.43
CA LEU A 15 -13.02 11.09 -7.11
C LEU A 15 -14.42 11.72 -7.16
N ALA A 16 -14.99 12.01 -8.32
CA ALA A 16 -16.22 12.80 -8.43
C ALA A 16 -17.47 12.03 -8.90
N ILE A 17 -17.46 10.71 -9.05
CA ILE A 17 -18.66 9.94 -9.42
C ILE A 17 -18.89 8.76 -8.44
N VAL A 18 -18.94 9.01 -7.16
CA VAL A 18 -19.77 8.28 -6.19
C VAL A 18 -19.99 9.22 -5.01
N THR A 19 -20.91 10.13 -5.12
CA THR A 19 -21.55 10.75 -3.93
C THR A 19 -22.90 11.32 -4.28
N VAL A 20 -23.94 10.61 -3.94
CA VAL A 20 -25.06 11.25 -3.22
C VAL A 20 -25.34 10.37 -2.02
N GLY A 21 -24.94 10.83 -0.85
CA GLY A 21 -25.32 10.29 0.44
C GLY A 21 -24.21 9.56 1.20
N SER A 22 -23.54 10.30 2.03
CA SER A 22 -22.85 9.97 3.28
C SER A 22 -21.35 10.27 3.33
N LEU A 23 -21.01 11.21 4.24
CA LEU A 23 -19.77 11.36 5.02
C LEU A 23 -18.43 11.18 4.28
N ILE A 24 -17.71 12.28 4.23
CA ILE A 24 -16.28 12.35 3.90
C ILE A 24 -15.55 11.29 4.75
N ARG A 25 -15.29 10.12 4.19
CA ARG A 25 -14.37 9.15 4.77
C ARG A 25 -12.95 9.64 4.48
N ASP A 26 -12.16 9.80 5.54
CA ASP A 26 -10.72 10.03 5.49
C ASP A 26 -10.09 8.92 4.62
N PRO A 27 -9.25 9.23 3.61
CA PRO A 27 -8.59 8.21 2.78
C PRO A 27 -7.82 7.16 3.59
N ALA A 28 -7.40 7.46 4.82
CA ALA A 28 -6.78 6.49 5.73
C ALA A 28 -7.75 5.38 6.19
N THR A 29 -9.07 5.61 6.16
CA THR A 29 -10.07 4.61 6.59
C THR A 29 -10.59 3.72 5.45
N ALA A 30 -10.42 4.11 4.20
CA ALA A 30 -10.89 3.35 3.04
C ALA A 30 -10.13 2.01 2.83
N TRP A 31 -8.97 1.85 3.47
CA TRP A 31 -8.10 0.66 3.34
C TRP A 31 -8.33 -0.40 4.41
N ALA A 32 -9.23 -0.16 5.37
CA ALA A 32 -9.42 -1.05 6.52
C ALA A 32 -10.21 -2.33 6.22
N ASP A 33 -10.91 -2.41 5.09
CA ASP A 33 -11.86 -3.48 4.81
C ASP A 33 -11.35 -4.58 3.86
N LEU A 34 -10.12 -4.50 3.36
CA LEU A 34 -9.55 -5.53 2.52
C LEU A 34 -8.96 -6.65 3.38
N THR A 35 -9.54 -7.83 3.32
CA THR A 35 -9.07 -9.08 3.96
C THR A 35 -7.82 -9.67 3.34
N VAL A 36 -7.28 -9.05 2.30
CA VAL A 36 -5.95 -9.34 1.76
C VAL A 36 -4.94 -8.63 2.66
N PRO A 37 -3.80 -9.25 3.04
CA PRO A 37 -2.75 -8.54 3.76
C PRO A 37 -2.51 -7.25 2.99
N ALA A 38 -2.77 -6.11 3.67
CA ALA A 38 -2.79 -4.81 3.02
C ALA A 38 -1.46 -4.64 2.29
N LEU A 39 -1.48 -4.77 0.96
CA LEU A 39 -0.42 -4.24 0.15
C LEU A 39 -0.30 -2.79 0.61
N SER A 40 0.84 -2.44 1.16
CA SER A 40 1.04 -1.20 1.92
C SER A 40 0.86 0.08 1.09
N THR A 41 0.59 -0.10 -0.20
CA THR A 41 0.24 0.97 -1.15
C THR A 41 -0.87 0.50 -2.08
N PRO A 42 -1.74 1.41 -2.56
CA PRO A 42 -2.66 1.07 -3.61
C PRO A 42 -1.87 0.52 -4.80
N VAL A 43 -2.34 -0.61 -5.32
CA VAL A 43 -1.91 -1.06 -6.63
C VAL A 43 -1.96 0.15 -7.56
N SER A 44 -0.80 0.55 -8.06
CA SER A 44 -0.64 1.74 -8.88
C SER A 44 -1.69 1.76 -10.00
N SER A 45 -2.12 2.95 -10.38
CA SER A 45 -3.12 3.14 -11.45
C SER A 45 -2.78 2.28 -12.67
N PRO A 46 -3.78 1.65 -13.34
CA PRO A 46 -3.51 0.78 -14.48
C PRO A 46 -2.60 1.49 -15.48
N LEU A 47 -1.48 0.84 -15.81
CA LEU A 47 -0.52 1.37 -16.76
C LEU A 47 -1.24 1.67 -18.07
N ARG A 48 -1.12 2.91 -18.55
CA ARG A 48 -1.72 3.29 -19.83
C ARG A 48 -1.02 2.57 -20.97
N PHE A 49 -1.79 2.19 -21.99
CA PHE A 49 -1.28 1.68 -23.25
C PHE A 49 -0.21 2.63 -23.82
N SER A 50 1.06 2.31 -23.65
CA SER A 50 2.15 2.86 -24.46
C SER A 50 2.71 1.71 -25.27
N LEU A 51 2.22 1.56 -26.51
CA LEU A 51 2.66 0.50 -27.40
C LEU A 51 4.02 0.88 -27.98
N PRO A 52 5.04 0.00 -27.92
CA PRO A 52 6.22 0.16 -28.72
C PRO A 52 5.81 0.10 -30.22
N SER A 53 6.33 1.02 -31.02
CA SER A 53 5.97 1.21 -32.43
C SER A 53 6.13 -0.04 -33.33
N ARG A 54 6.79 -1.09 -32.84
CA ARG A 54 6.98 -2.37 -33.55
C ARG A 54 5.84 -3.37 -33.36
N SER A 55 5.10 -3.32 -32.25
CA SER A 55 4.00 -4.27 -31.96
C SER A 55 2.72 -3.98 -32.72
N LEU A 56 2.64 -2.84 -33.40
CA LEU A 56 1.47 -2.42 -34.20
C LEU A 56 1.50 -2.95 -35.64
N ILE A 57 2.56 -3.64 -36.05
CA ILE A 57 2.69 -4.18 -37.40
C ILE A 57 1.74 -5.37 -37.54
N GLY A 58 0.53 -5.14 -38.07
CA GLY A 58 -0.45 -6.20 -38.35
C GLY A 58 -1.84 -6.00 -37.72
N LEU A 59 -2.00 -5.07 -36.79
CA LEU A 59 -3.31 -4.74 -36.23
C LEU A 59 -3.97 -3.58 -37.00
N SER A 60 -5.24 -3.71 -37.32
CA SER A 60 -6.04 -2.62 -37.88
C SER A 60 -6.43 -1.63 -36.77
N ASN A 61 -6.81 -0.40 -37.19
CA ASN A 61 -7.36 0.58 -36.22
C ASN A 61 -8.59 0.04 -35.49
N LEU A 62 -9.40 -0.78 -36.16
CA LEU A 62 -10.58 -1.40 -35.56
C LEU A 62 -10.20 -2.42 -34.45
N ASP A 63 -9.10 -3.16 -34.62
CA ASP A 63 -8.59 -4.09 -33.60
C ASP A 63 -8.07 -3.31 -32.40
N LEU A 64 -7.37 -2.20 -32.60
CA LEU A 64 -6.88 -1.35 -31.52
C LEU A 64 -8.04 -0.72 -30.72
N ASP A 65 -9.08 -0.23 -31.38
CA ASP A 65 -10.28 0.31 -30.72
C ASP A 65 -11.01 -0.76 -29.91
N ARG A 66 -11.09 -1.99 -30.44
CA ARG A 66 -11.67 -3.15 -29.74
C ARG A 66 -10.85 -3.51 -28.50
N LEU A 67 -9.52 -3.60 -28.61
CA LEU A 67 -8.62 -3.92 -27.47
C LEU A 67 -8.65 -2.84 -26.39
N ASP A 68 -8.73 -1.57 -26.79
CA ASP A 68 -8.93 -0.46 -25.86
C ASP A 68 -10.28 -0.59 -25.11
N GLY A 69 -11.32 -1.03 -25.79
CA GLY A 69 -12.61 -1.36 -25.19
C GLY A 69 -12.49 -2.50 -24.15
N VAL A 70 -11.76 -3.56 -24.48
CA VAL A 70 -11.49 -4.69 -23.57
C VAL A 70 -10.69 -4.23 -22.35
N SER A 71 -9.65 -3.42 -22.54
CA SER A 71 -8.83 -2.86 -21.47
C SER A 71 -9.67 -2.04 -20.48
N ARG A 72 -10.50 -1.13 -21.00
CA ARG A 72 -11.40 -0.33 -20.15
C ARG A 72 -12.39 -1.22 -19.36
N ALA A 73 -12.95 -2.23 -20.01
CA ALA A 73 -13.89 -3.16 -19.38
C ALA A 73 -13.20 -3.99 -18.27
N ALA A 74 -11.99 -4.51 -18.54
CA ALA A 74 -11.19 -5.27 -17.58
C ALA A 74 -10.80 -4.41 -16.37
N THR A 75 -10.34 -3.17 -16.60
CA THR A 75 -10.03 -2.21 -15.53
C THR A 75 -11.26 -1.91 -14.68
N ALA A 76 -12.41 -1.66 -15.31
CA ALA A 76 -13.66 -1.40 -14.58
C ALA A 76 -14.15 -2.61 -13.80
N ALA A 77 -13.98 -3.83 -14.33
CA ALA A 77 -14.31 -5.07 -13.64
C ALA A 77 -13.42 -5.25 -12.39
N GLY A 78 -12.10 -5.07 -12.51
CA GLY A 78 -11.17 -5.11 -11.38
C GLY A 78 -11.52 -4.09 -10.29
N GLY A 79 -11.88 -2.86 -10.69
CA GLY A 79 -12.30 -1.81 -9.76
C GLY A 79 -13.63 -2.11 -9.02
N ARG A 80 -14.44 -3.04 -9.52
CA ARG A 80 -15.66 -3.52 -8.83
C ARG A 80 -15.44 -4.82 -8.04
N GLY A 81 -14.23 -5.39 -8.11
CA GLY A 81 -13.93 -6.70 -7.50
C GLY A 81 -14.32 -7.91 -8.36
N ASP A 82 -14.73 -7.69 -9.62
CA ASP A 82 -15.04 -8.77 -10.59
C ASP A 82 -13.73 -9.32 -11.19
N PHE A 83 -12.86 -9.88 -10.33
CA PHE A 83 -11.48 -10.21 -10.69
C PHE A 83 -11.38 -11.26 -11.79
N GLU A 84 -12.24 -12.27 -11.81
CA GLU A 84 -12.26 -13.29 -12.87
C GLU A 84 -12.63 -12.70 -14.24
N LEU A 85 -13.54 -11.72 -14.27
CA LEU A 85 -13.87 -11.02 -15.51
C LEU A 85 -12.70 -10.14 -15.97
N ALA A 86 -12.05 -9.47 -15.04
CA ALA A 86 -10.89 -8.63 -15.33
C ALA A 86 -9.70 -9.47 -15.84
N GLU A 87 -9.42 -10.63 -15.22
CA GLU A 87 -8.37 -11.55 -15.65
C GLU A 87 -8.58 -12.04 -17.09
N ARG A 88 -9.81 -12.43 -17.43
CA ARG A 88 -10.13 -12.83 -18.81
C ARG A 88 -9.87 -11.70 -19.82
N GLY A 89 -10.24 -10.48 -19.47
CA GLY A 89 -9.99 -9.33 -20.34
C GLY A 89 -8.51 -9.04 -20.56
N TRP A 90 -7.71 -9.06 -19.50
CA TRP A 90 -6.27 -8.86 -19.63
C TRP A 90 -5.59 -10.06 -20.34
N THR A 91 -6.07 -11.28 -20.12
CA THR A 91 -5.57 -12.47 -20.83
C THR A 91 -5.83 -12.36 -22.33
N GLN A 92 -7.01 -11.93 -22.75
CA GLN A 92 -7.30 -11.69 -24.18
C GLN A 92 -6.34 -10.66 -24.80
N ILE A 93 -6.04 -9.57 -24.08
CA ILE A 93 -5.09 -8.56 -24.55
C ILE A 93 -3.69 -9.15 -24.70
N ILE A 94 -3.25 -9.97 -23.75
CA ILE A 94 -1.93 -10.64 -23.78
C ILE A 94 -1.83 -11.63 -24.94
N GLU A 95 -2.89 -12.39 -25.23
CA GLU A 95 -2.93 -13.35 -26.35
C GLU A 95 -2.76 -12.63 -27.70
N GLU A 96 -3.36 -11.46 -27.87
CA GLU A 96 -3.28 -10.68 -29.09
C GLU A 96 -2.03 -9.79 -29.15
N MET A 97 -1.52 -9.37 -28.00
CA MET A 97 -0.40 -8.44 -27.86
C MET A 97 0.58 -8.91 -26.75
N PRO A 98 1.31 -10.01 -26.95
CA PRO A 98 2.16 -10.62 -25.91
C PRO A 98 3.34 -9.74 -25.49
N GLU A 99 3.69 -8.71 -26.26
CA GLU A 99 4.73 -7.72 -25.91
C GLU A 99 4.19 -6.50 -25.14
N ASN A 100 2.91 -6.48 -24.79
CA ASN A 100 2.32 -5.39 -24.01
C ASN A 100 2.62 -5.55 -22.52
N ALA A 101 3.72 -4.95 -22.06
CA ALA A 101 4.14 -5.00 -20.66
C ALA A 101 3.04 -4.56 -19.68
N ALA A 102 2.25 -3.54 -20.05
CA ALA A 102 1.16 -3.04 -19.20
C ALA A 102 0.06 -4.08 -19.01
N ALA A 103 -0.26 -4.89 -20.02
CA ALA A 103 -1.28 -5.93 -19.92
C ALA A 103 -0.85 -7.03 -18.93
N TRP A 104 0.43 -7.42 -18.98
CA TRP A 104 1.00 -8.36 -18.02
C TRP A 104 0.94 -7.82 -16.58
N SER A 105 1.41 -6.60 -16.35
CA SER A 105 1.36 -5.98 -15.02
C SER A 105 -0.08 -5.84 -14.49
N ASN A 106 -1.02 -5.42 -15.34
CA ASN A 106 -2.41 -5.30 -14.95
C ASN A 106 -3.06 -6.64 -14.62
N ARG A 107 -2.73 -7.73 -15.36
CA ARG A 107 -3.19 -9.07 -15.00
C ARG A 107 -2.58 -9.53 -13.67
N GLY A 108 -1.30 -9.26 -13.43
CA GLY A 108 -0.67 -9.49 -12.14
C GLY A 108 -1.42 -8.82 -10.99
N ASN A 109 -1.83 -7.56 -11.15
CA ASN A 109 -2.63 -6.83 -10.17
C ASN A 109 -3.97 -7.53 -9.88
N ILE A 110 -4.64 -8.04 -10.89
CA ILE A 110 -5.88 -8.80 -10.74
C ILE A 110 -5.64 -10.12 -10.01
N ARG A 111 -4.53 -10.83 -10.32
CA ARG A 111 -4.15 -12.08 -9.67
C ARG A 111 -3.81 -11.92 -8.20
N ILE A 112 -3.28 -10.78 -7.79
CA ILE A 112 -3.16 -10.42 -6.36
C ILE A 112 -4.55 -10.42 -5.70
N GLY A 113 -5.54 -9.79 -6.33
CA GLY A 113 -6.93 -9.79 -5.83
C GLY A 113 -7.55 -11.19 -5.74
N LEU A 114 -7.12 -12.11 -6.59
CA LEU A 114 -7.50 -13.53 -6.58
C LEU A 114 -6.64 -14.39 -5.63
N ASN A 115 -5.71 -13.80 -4.89
CA ASN A 115 -4.73 -14.49 -4.04
C ASN A 115 -3.86 -15.51 -4.80
N GLN A 116 -3.59 -15.27 -6.09
CA GLN A 116 -2.75 -16.09 -6.96
C GLN A 116 -1.34 -15.49 -7.02
N LEU A 117 -0.62 -15.51 -5.89
CA LEU A 117 0.64 -14.76 -5.73
C LEU A 117 1.72 -15.18 -6.73
N ASP A 118 1.93 -16.50 -6.93
CA ASP A 118 2.95 -16.98 -7.86
C ASP A 118 2.66 -16.53 -9.29
N ALA A 119 1.42 -16.69 -9.74
CA ALA A 119 1.02 -16.28 -11.08
C ALA A 119 1.11 -14.74 -11.27
N ALA A 120 0.89 -13.95 -10.23
CA ALA A 120 1.11 -12.51 -10.27
C ALA A 120 2.59 -12.16 -10.41
N ILE A 121 3.48 -12.85 -9.67
CA ILE A 121 4.93 -12.68 -9.75
C ILE A 121 5.42 -12.99 -11.16
N ASP A 122 4.94 -14.08 -11.79
CA ASP A 122 5.27 -14.43 -13.17
C ASP A 122 4.84 -13.30 -14.15
N ASP A 123 3.65 -12.78 -13.99
CA ASP A 123 3.13 -11.69 -14.81
C ASP A 123 3.95 -10.41 -14.66
N TYR A 124 4.29 -10.01 -13.43
CA TYR A 124 5.16 -8.85 -13.20
C TYR A 124 6.57 -9.08 -13.75
N THR A 125 7.09 -10.29 -13.62
CA THR A 125 8.40 -10.65 -14.19
C THR A 125 8.38 -10.45 -15.70
N ARG A 126 7.34 -10.93 -16.36
CA ARG A 126 7.20 -10.74 -17.81
C ARG A 126 7.05 -9.25 -18.17
N SER A 127 6.30 -8.47 -17.39
CA SER A 127 6.20 -7.02 -17.58
C SER A 127 7.55 -6.32 -17.47
N ILE A 128 8.36 -6.68 -16.48
CA ILE A 128 9.72 -6.16 -16.26
C ILE A 128 10.65 -6.50 -17.42
N GLU A 129 10.64 -7.75 -17.89
CA GLU A 129 11.44 -8.15 -19.06
C GLU A 129 11.13 -7.33 -20.31
N LEU A 130 9.85 -7.01 -20.51
CA LEU A 130 9.39 -6.24 -21.67
C LEU A 130 9.65 -4.73 -21.52
N ALA A 131 9.63 -4.20 -20.29
CA ALA A 131 9.78 -2.78 -20.01
C ALA A 131 10.54 -2.51 -18.69
N PRO A 132 11.85 -2.77 -18.63
CA PRO A 132 12.62 -2.73 -17.38
C PRO A 132 12.77 -1.31 -16.78
N GLY A 133 12.42 -0.26 -17.51
CA GLY A 133 12.45 1.12 -17.03
C GLY A 133 11.16 1.61 -16.36
N ILE A 134 10.22 0.72 -16.03
CA ILE A 134 8.94 1.07 -15.38
C ILE A 134 8.98 0.61 -13.91
N THR A 135 8.73 1.51 -12.97
CA THR A 135 8.82 1.24 -11.52
C THR A 135 7.69 0.35 -11.00
N ASP A 136 6.46 0.55 -11.49
CA ASP A 136 5.25 -0.08 -10.97
C ASP A 136 5.33 -1.63 -10.89
N PRO A 137 5.78 -2.36 -11.93
CA PRO A 137 5.88 -3.82 -11.85
C PRO A 137 6.87 -4.32 -10.79
N TYR A 138 7.97 -3.59 -10.53
CA TYR A 138 8.90 -3.94 -9.45
C TYR A 138 8.25 -3.73 -8.08
N ILE A 139 7.59 -2.59 -7.85
CA ILE A 139 6.90 -2.31 -6.58
C ILE A 139 5.82 -3.37 -6.32
N ASN A 140 5.04 -3.74 -7.33
CA ASN A 140 3.96 -4.70 -7.19
C ASN A 140 4.50 -6.13 -7.00
N ARG A 141 5.60 -6.52 -7.67
CA ARG A 141 6.25 -7.82 -7.46
C ARG A 141 6.89 -7.89 -6.07
N GLY A 142 7.53 -6.81 -5.63
CA GLY A 142 8.06 -6.69 -4.27
C GLY A 142 6.95 -6.88 -3.22
N ALA A 143 5.79 -6.28 -3.42
CA ALA A 143 4.65 -6.46 -2.52
C ALA A 143 4.08 -7.90 -2.56
N ALA A 144 4.11 -8.57 -3.72
CA ALA A 144 3.76 -9.99 -3.82
C ALA A 144 4.77 -10.88 -3.07
N TYR A 145 6.07 -10.59 -3.16
CA TYR A 145 7.09 -11.26 -2.36
C TYR A 145 6.92 -11.02 -0.85
N GLU A 146 6.56 -9.79 -0.44
CA GLU A 146 6.20 -9.53 0.96
C GLU A 146 5.03 -10.40 1.44
N ALA A 147 4.00 -10.59 0.61
CA ALA A 147 2.87 -11.47 0.94
C ALA A 147 3.31 -12.93 1.11
N GLN A 148 4.35 -13.36 0.40
CA GLN A 148 5.01 -14.66 0.57
C GLN A 148 6.06 -14.69 1.70
N GLN A 149 6.26 -13.59 2.42
CA GLN A 149 7.29 -13.41 3.44
C GLN A 149 8.73 -13.55 2.88
N ASN A 150 8.91 -13.35 1.58
CA ASN A 150 10.21 -13.33 0.94
C ASN A 150 10.77 -11.89 0.93
N TRP A 151 11.24 -11.47 2.11
CA TRP A 151 11.66 -10.08 2.34
C TRP A 151 12.87 -9.68 1.50
N ASP A 152 13.81 -10.60 1.26
CA ASP A 152 15.02 -10.34 0.47
C ASP A 152 14.65 -10.02 -0.99
N ALA A 153 13.77 -10.82 -1.59
CA ALA A 153 13.30 -10.57 -2.95
C ALA A 153 12.50 -9.26 -3.05
N ALA A 154 11.67 -8.97 -2.03
CA ALA A 154 10.93 -7.71 -1.97
C ALA A 154 11.88 -6.50 -1.92
N ILE A 155 12.89 -6.53 -1.04
CA ILE A 155 13.89 -5.47 -0.92
C ILE A 155 14.66 -5.29 -2.23
N ALA A 156 15.03 -6.37 -2.92
CA ALA A 156 15.71 -6.30 -4.21
C ALA A 156 14.85 -5.57 -5.25
N ASP A 157 13.58 -5.89 -5.35
CA ASP A 157 12.64 -5.22 -6.27
C ASP A 157 12.43 -3.73 -5.93
N TYR A 158 12.30 -3.39 -4.65
CA TYR A 158 12.21 -1.98 -4.24
C TYR A 158 13.50 -1.20 -4.51
N ASN A 159 14.66 -1.84 -4.42
CA ASN A 159 15.92 -1.23 -4.81
C ASN A 159 15.94 -0.86 -6.29
N GLU A 160 15.47 -1.77 -7.17
CA GLU A 160 15.35 -1.50 -8.60
C GLU A 160 14.35 -0.37 -8.87
N ALA A 161 13.19 -0.38 -8.22
CA ALA A 161 12.22 0.71 -8.35
C ALA A 161 12.80 2.07 -7.96
N ILE A 162 13.54 2.13 -6.85
CA ILE A 162 14.23 3.36 -6.39
C ILE A 162 15.36 3.77 -7.35
N ALA A 163 16.07 2.81 -7.94
CA ALA A 163 17.10 3.12 -8.94
C ALA A 163 16.52 3.73 -10.22
N ILE A 164 15.28 3.39 -10.59
CA ILE A 164 14.56 3.94 -11.73
C ILE A 164 13.96 5.32 -11.40
N ASP A 165 13.30 5.44 -10.23
CA ASP A 165 12.69 6.70 -9.74
C ASP A 165 12.97 6.89 -8.24
N ASP A 166 13.96 7.70 -7.90
CA ASP A 166 14.35 8.03 -6.54
C ASP A 166 13.41 9.06 -5.85
N GLN A 167 12.34 9.47 -6.53
CA GLN A 167 11.32 10.39 -6.00
C GLN A 167 9.98 9.70 -5.71
N ASP A 168 9.90 8.37 -5.78
CA ASP A 168 8.70 7.64 -5.38
C ASP A 168 8.70 7.35 -3.87
N PRO A 169 7.87 8.02 -3.05
CA PRO A 169 7.82 7.80 -1.61
C PRO A 169 7.29 6.40 -1.24
N ALA A 170 6.49 5.76 -2.13
CA ALA A 170 5.94 4.43 -1.87
C ALA A 170 7.04 3.36 -1.91
N ALA A 171 7.98 3.45 -2.85
CA ALA A 171 9.10 2.50 -2.94
C ALA A 171 9.95 2.50 -1.67
N TYR A 172 10.28 3.67 -1.13
CA TYR A 172 10.99 3.78 0.16
C TYR A 172 10.17 3.24 1.33
N ASN A 173 8.89 3.62 1.43
CA ASN A 173 8.03 3.13 2.52
C ASN A 173 7.91 1.59 2.50
N ASN A 174 7.77 0.99 1.33
CA ASN A 174 7.63 -0.45 1.19
C ASN A 174 8.95 -1.17 1.48
N ARG A 175 10.09 -0.64 1.00
CA ARG A 175 11.39 -1.19 1.39
C ARG A 175 11.60 -1.14 2.91
N GLY A 176 11.25 -0.03 3.54
CA GLY A 176 11.26 0.11 4.98
C GLY A 176 10.37 -0.91 5.70
N ASN A 177 9.19 -1.23 5.15
CA ASN A 177 8.33 -2.28 5.69
C ASN A 177 9.01 -3.66 5.64
N ALA A 178 9.60 -4.03 4.51
CA ALA A 178 10.30 -5.30 4.36
C ALA A 178 11.53 -5.40 5.29
N GLN A 179 12.32 -4.32 5.42
CA GLN A 179 13.44 -4.23 6.38
C GLN A 179 12.97 -4.37 7.83
N ALA A 180 11.88 -3.71 8.21
CA ALA A 180 11.29 -3.82 9.55
C ALA A 180 10.86 -5.27 9.86
N ARG A 181 10.36 -6.02 8.86
CA ARG A 181 10.04 -7.46 9.02
C ARG A 181 11.26 -8.33 9.27
N GLN A 182 12.42 -7.93 8.77
CA GLN A 182 13.70 -8.57 9.07
C GLN A 182 14.30 -8.12 10.42
N GLY A 183 13.65 -7.17 11.09
CA GLY A 183 14.14 -6.57 12.34
C GLY A 183 15.17 -5.45 12.13
N ASP A 184 15.40 -5.04 10.89
CA ASP A 184 16.34 -3.95 10.56
C ASP A 184 15.64 -2.58 10.68
N TRP A 185 15.34 -2.21 11.92
CA TRP A 185 14.60 -0.99 12.25
C TRP A 185 15.36 0.30 11.93
N GLU A 186 16.70 0.27 11.93
CA GLU A 186 17.50 1.46 11.60
C GLU A 186 17.37 1.82 10.12
N ASN A 187 17.53 0.85 9.22
CA ASN A 187 17.36 1.08 7.79
C ASN A 187 15.91 1.37 7.44
N ALA A 188 14.95 0.68 8.08
CA ALA A 188 13.53 0.97 7.93
C ALA A 188 13.21 2.42 8.30
N LEU A 189 13.74 2.92 9.43
CA LEU A 189 13.54 4.31 9.87
C LEU A 189 14.09 5.30 8.84
N ALA A 190 15.28 5.04 8.29
CA ALA A 190 15.88 5.89 7.28
C ALA A 190 15.01 5.98 6.01
N ASP A 191 14.48 4.85 5.57
CA ASP A 191 13.60 4.77 4.41
C ASP A 191 12.25 5.48 4.64
N TYR A 192 11.62 5.29 5.79
CA TYR A 192 10.39 6.03 6.14
C TYR A 192 10.62 7.54 6.20
N GLN A 193 11.77 7.97 6.73
CA GLN A 193 12.15 9.38 6.74
C GLN A 193 12.36 9.92 5.32
N ARG A 194 12.95 9.13 4.43
CA ARG A 194 13.10 9.50 3.02
C ARG A 194 11.74 9.64 2.33
N ALA A 195 10.81 8.71 2.58
CA ALA A 195 9.44 8.79 2.07
C ALA A 195 8.73 10.08 2.51
N ILE A 196 8.87 10.48 3.78
CA ILE A 196 8.31 11.74 4.31
C ILE A 196 9.00 12.97 3.71
N ALA A 197 10.30 12.90 3.45
CA ALA A 197 11.03 14.01 2.81
C ALA A 197 10.53 14.26 1.38
N ILE A 198 10.14 13.20 0.66
CA ILE A 198 9.56 13.29 -0.68
C ILE A 198 8.09 13.75 -0.60
N ASP A 199 7.28 13.09 0.22
CA ASP A 199 5.88 13.49 0.47
C ASP A 199 5.62 13.77 1.97
N PRO A 200 5.66 15.02 2.41
CA PRO A 200 5.40 15.40 3.81
C PRO A 200 3.96 15.11 4.30
N LYS A 201 3.05 14.74 3.40
CA LYS A 201 1.66 14.37 3.73
C LYS A 201 1.46 12.86 3.87
N PHE A 202 2.47 12.05 3.61
CA PHE A 202 2.38 10.60 3.68
C PHE A 202 2.24 10.14 5.14
N SER A 203 1.00 10.09 5.62
CA SER A 203 0.67 9.79 7.02
C SER A 203 1.07 8.39 7.46
N LEU A 204 1.01 7.39 6.56
CA LEU A 204 1.46 6.03 6.86
C LEU A 204 2.96 5.97 7.09
N ALA A 205 3.77 6.62 6.27
CA ALA A 205 5.22 6.69 6.49
C ALA A 205 5.56 7.38 7.83
N ARG A 206 4.79 8.41 8.23
CA ARG A 206 4.94 9.04 9.55
C ARG A 206 4.59 8.09 10.70
N LEU A 207 3.56 7.27 10.55
CA LEU A 207 3.21 6.24 11.53
C LEU A 207 4.35 5.21 11.63
N ASN A 208 4.88 4.78 10.49
CA ASN A 208 5.99 3.83 10.42
C ASN A 208 7.27 4.39 11.04
N VAL A 209 7.55 5.71 10.90
CA VAL A 209 8.63 6.38 11.64
C VAL A 209 8.42 6.23 13.15
N ALA A 210 7.21 6.49 13.64
CA ALA A 210 6.93 6.35 15.07
C ALA A 210 7.08 4.89 15.54
N PHE A 211 6.66 3.93 14.73
CA PHE A 211 6.82 2.50 15.00
C PHE A 211 8.29 2.11 15.09
N ALA A 212 9.10 2.47 14.09
CA ALA A 212 10.53 2.18 14.08
C ALA A 212 11.26 2.87 15.25
N GLN A 213 10.96 4.14 15.53
CA GLN A 213 11.52 4.83 16.69
C GLN A 213 11.19 4.11 18.01
N TYR A 214 9.96 3.59 18.14
CA TYR A 214 9.54 2.88 19.36
C TYR A 214 10.28 1.55 19.50
N GLU A 215 10.42 0.78 18.42
CA GLU A 215 11.20 -0.48 18.45
C GLU A 215 12.67 -0.25 18.78
N LEU A 216 13.23 0.86 18.33
CA LEU A 216 14.61 1.28 18.63
C LEU A 216 14.81 1.86 20.06
N GLY A 217 13.77 1.87 20.91
CA GLY A 217 13.84 2.44 22.26
C GLY A 217 13.86 3.97 22.30
N ARG A 218 13.51 4.63 21.20
CA ARG A 218 13.42 6.10 21.09
C ARG A 218 12.02 6.57 21.45
N ASP A 219 11.53 6.14 22.62
CA ASP A 219 10.12 6.24 23.04
C ASP A 219 9.58 7.67 23.03
N GLU A 220 10.37 8.64 23.52
CA GLU A 220 9.99 10.05 23.53
C GLU A 220 9.79 10.62 22.09
N GLN A 221 10.59 10.16 21.12
CA GLN A 221 10.45 10.58 19.74
C GLN A 221 9.19 9.99 19.12
N ALA A 222 8.97 8.69 19.33
CA ALA A 222 7.77 7.99 18.89
C ALA A 222 6.49 8.63 19.46
N LEU A 223 6.46 8.92 20.76
CA LEU A 223 5.33 9.59 21.40
C LEU A 223 5.05 10.99 20.80
N ARG A 224 6.10 11.76 20.50
CA ARG A 224 5.91 13.07 19.85
C ARG A 224 5.27 12.95 18.47
N GLU A 225 5.75 11.99 17.67
CA GLU A 225 5.22 11.78 16.31
C GLU A 225 3.76 11.25 16.37
N LEU A 226 3.46 10.27 17.23
CA LEU A 226 2.10 9.75 17.41
C LEU A 226 1.12 10.83 17.89
N ARG A 227 1.51 11.68 18.86
CA ARG A 227 0.69 12.83 19.30
C ARG A 227 0.42 13.80 18.16
N SER A 228 1.44 14.07 17.33
CA SER A 228 1.30 14.93 16.16
C SER A 228 0.33 14.38 15.14
N LEU A 229 0.41 13.07 14.84
CA LEU A 229 -0.49 12.36 13.94
C LEU A 229 -1.93 12.39 14.45
N VAL A 230 -2.17 12.03 15.70
CA VAL A 230 -3.51 12.02 16.31
C VAL A 230 -4.13 13.41 16.35
N ARG A 231 -3.33 14.47 16.61
CA ARG A 231 -3.81 15.86 16.57
C ARG A 231 -4.19 16.29 15.16
N LYS A 232 -3.40 15.90 14.15
CA LYS A 232 -3.62 16.29 12.75
C LYS A 232 -4.72 15.46 12.09
N TYR A 233 -4.80 14.18 12.44
CA TYR A 233 -5.73 13.20 11.89
C TYR A 233 -6.48 12.48 13.03
N PRO A 234 -7.53 13.09 13.62
CA PRO A 234 -8.20 12.54 14.79
C PRO A 234 -8.87 11.17 14.58
N SER A 235 -9.21 10.82 13.33
CA SER A 235 -9.79 9.53 12.94
C SER A 235 -8.75 8.46 12.57
N PHE A 236 -7.45 8.77 12.63
CA PHE A 236 -6.40 7.81 12.32
C PHE A 236 -6.23 6.80 13.46
N VAL A 237 -6.99 5.71 13.38
CA VAL A 237 -7.16 4.74 14.47
C VAL A 237 -5.84 4.06 14.82
N ASP A 238 -5.02 3.66 13.82
CA ASP A 238 -3.71 3.06 14.06
C ASP A 238 -2.81 3.94 14.96
N ALA A 239 -2.74 5.23 14.63
CA ALA A 239 -1.92 6.17 15.40
C ALA A 239 -2.46 6.34 16.83
N ARG A 240 -3.80 6.33 17.02
CA ARG A 240 -4.42 6.39 18.35
C ARG A 240 -4.16 5.13 19.17
N ALA A 241 -4.37 3.97 18.58
CA ALA A 241 -4.17 2.70 19.27
C ALA A 241 -2.68 2.50 19.61
N ALA A 242 -1.76 2.87 18.72
CA ALA A 242 -0.33 2.87 19.00
C ALA A 242 0.04 3.85 20.13
N LEU A 243 -0.58 5.03 20.15
CA LEU A 243 -0.37 6.01 21.22
C LEU A 243 -0.90 5.48 22.56
N THR A 244 -2.02 4.74 22.57
CA THR A 244 -2.52 4.04 23.78
C THR A 244 -1.50 3.05 24.30
N ALA A 245 -0.99 2.16 23.43
CA ALA A 245 0.03 1.17 23.79
C ALA A 245 1.30 1.83 24.35
N ALA A 246 1.79 2.88 23.68
CA ALA A 246 2.98 3.60 24.09
C ALA A 246 2.79 4.35 25.42
N TYR A 247 1.65 5.02 25.64
CA TYR A 247 1.33 5.67 26.92
C TYR A 247 1.29 4.66 28.06
N TRP A 248 0.64 3.50 27.84
CA TRP A 248 0.52 2.46 28.83
C TRP A 248 1.89 1.97 29.31
N GLN A 249 2.78 1.62 28.37
CA GLN A 249 4.13 1.17 28.70
C GLN A 249 5.00 2.23 29.38
N ASN A 250 4.71 3.51 29.15
CA ASN A 250 5.40 4.63 29.80
C ASN A 250 4.74 5.06 31.13
N GLY A 251 3.80 4.26 31.68
CA GLY A 251 3.15 4.54 32.97
C GLY A 251 2.14 5.69 32.92
N GLN A 252 1.76 6.17 31.74
CA GLN A 252 0.82 7.26 31.53
C GLN A 252 -0.62 6.73 31.37
N GLN A 253 -1.09 6.00 32.41
CA GLN A 253 -2.34 5.23 32.39
C GLN A 253 -3.56 6.07 31.98
N GLY A 254 -3.83 7.21 32.65
CA GLY A 254 -4.98 8.04 32.34
C GLY A 254 -5.01 8.59 30.91
N GLN A 255 -3.83 8.78 30.30
CA GLN A 255 -3.73 9.18 28.87
C GLN A 255 -4.01 8.00 27.94
N ALA A 256 -3.57 6.78 28.31
CA ALA A 256 -3.88 5.57 27.58
C ALA A 256 -5.39 5.30 27.57
N GLU A 257 -6.03 5.30 28.73
CA GLU A 257 -7.48 5.11 28.89
C GLU A 257 -8.29 6.15 28.10
N SER A 258 -7.97 7.44 28.27
CA SER A 258 -8.64 8.53 27.54
C SER A 258 -8.54 8.39 26.02
N ASN A 259 -7.38 7.93 25.52
CA ASN A 259 -7.15 7.74 24.10
C ASN A 259 -7.87 6.48 23.57
N TRP A 260 -7.95 5.42 24.40
CA TRP A 260 -8.62 4.17 24.08
C TRP A 260 -10.11 4.31 23.84
N VAL A 261 -10.79 5.18 24.61
CA VAL A 261 -12.21 5.47 24.40
C VAL A 261 -12.49 5.87 22.95
N ALA A 262 -11.59 6.69 22.37
CA ALA A 262 -11.73 7.09 20.97
C ALA A 262 -11.39 5.95 20.00
N VAL A 263 -10.39 5.10 20.29
CA VAL A 263 -10.06 3.91 19.48
C VAL A 263 -11.27 2.99 19.41
N ASN A 264 -11.83 2.62 20.56
CA ASN A 264 -12.97 1.71 20.66
C ASN A 264 -14.23 2.25 19.96
N GLY A 265 -14.42 3.56 19.97
CA GLY A 265 -15.51 4.22 19.23
C GLY A 265 -15.31 4.28 17.72
N LEU A 266 -14.08 4.22 17.24
CA LEU A 266 -13.74 4.30 15.82
C LEU A 266 -13.63 2.91 15.17
N ASP A 267 -12.95 1.96 15.84
CA ASP A 267 -12.75 0.59 15.31
C ASP A 267 -12.51 -0.41 16.44
N GLN A 268 -13.50 -1.25 16.70
CA GLN A 268 -13.45 -2.25 17.76
C GLN A 268 -12.51 -3.42 17.48
N ARG A 269 -12.04 -3.60 16.23
CA ARG A 269 -11.09 -4.68 15.88
C ARG A 269 -9.76 -4.57 16.63
N TYR A 270 -9.40 -3.37 17.14
CA TYR A 270 -8.20 -3.18 17.96
C TYR A 270 -8.27 -3.86 19.35
N GLN A 271 -9.44 -4.38 19.75
CA GLN A 271 -9.58 -5.27 20.92
C GLN A 271 -9.04 -6.68 20.64
N ASP A 272 -8.98 -7.08 19.36
CA ASP A 272 -8.40 -8.35 18.93
C ASP A 272 -6.91 -8.17 18.67
N ILE A 273 -6.10 -8.58 19.64
CA ILE A 273 -4.65 -8.43 19.56
C ILE A 273 -4.03 -9.31 18.47
N ASP A 274 -4.64 -10.46 18.17
CA ASP A 274 -4.16 -11.33 17.10
C ASP A 274 -4.39 -10.68 15.73
N TRP A 275 -5.50 -9.94 15.58
CA TRP A 275 -5.73 -9.13 14.39
C TRP A 275 -4.71 -7.99 14.28
N VAL A 276 -4.39 -7.30 15.38
CA VAL A 276 -3.37 -6.24 15.40
C VAL A 276 -1.99 -6.79 15.02
N GLU A 277 -1.60 -7.93 15.57
CA GLU A 277 -0.31 -8.57 15.33
C GLU A 277 -0.19 -9.14 13.91
N ASN A 278 -1.18 -9.92 13.47
CA ASN A 278 -1.09 -10.72 12.25
C ASN A 278 -1.66 -10.03 11.01
N VAL A 279 -2.72 -9.21 11.17
CA VAL A 279 -3.37 -8.51 10.06
C VAL A 279 -2.83 -7.09 9.92
N ARG A 280 -2.79 -6.30 11.03
CA ARG A 280 -2.19 -4.96 11.02
C ARG A 280 -0.66 -4.99 11.01
N ARG A 281 -0.08 -6.12 11.39
CA ARG A 281 1.36 -6.36 11.40
C ARG A 281 2.15 -5.33 12.21
N TRP A 282 1.61 -5.01 13.39
CA TRP A 282 2.26 -4.05 14.27
C TRP A 282 3.59 -4.57 14.81
N PRO A 283 4.52 -3.64 15.18
CA PRO A 283 5.78 -3.98 15.80
C PRO A 283 5.60 -4.67 17.18
N PRO A 284 6.50 -5.61 17.54
CA PRO A 284 6.35 -6.43 18.74
C PRO A 284 6.22 -5.64 20.04
N ARG A 285 6.98 -4.55 20.22
CA ARG A 285 6.90 -3.74 21.45
C ARG A 285 5.55 -3.04 21.60
N LEU A 286 4.97 -2.55 20.51
CA LEU A 286 3.65 -1.91 20.53
C LEU A 286 2.54 -2.96 20.75
N VAL A 287 2.63 -4.13 20.10
CA VAL A 287 1.72 -5.26 20.35
C VAL A 287 1.74 -5.65 21.83
N LYS A 288 2.93 -5.81 22.41
CA LYS A 288 3.09 -6.09 23.86
C LYS A 288 2.44 -5.01 24.72
N GLY A 289 2.59 -3.75 24.36
CA GLY A 289 2.00 -2.62 25.09
C GLY A 289 0.48 -2.61 25.04
N LEU A 290 -0.09 -2.85 23.84
CA LEU A 290 -1.52 -2.91 23.69
C LEU A 290 -2.13 -4.12 24.38
N ARG A 291 -1.49 -5.29 24.29
CA ARG A 291 -1.90 -6.52 25.01
C ARG A 291 -1.95 -6.26 26.51
N ALA A 292 -0.88 -5.69 27.09
CA ALA A 292 -0.83 -5.39 28.52
C ALA A 292 -1.90 -4.37 28.97
N PHE A 293 -2.28 -3.44 28.10
CA PHE A 293 -3.38 -2.53 28.36
C PHE A 293 -4.74 -3.27 28.35
N LEU A 294 -5.00 -4.10 27.33
CA LEU A 294 -6.25 -4.83 27.17
C LEU A 294 -6.48 -5.88 28.28
N ASP A 295 -5.42 -6.55 28.74
CA ASP A 295 -5.50 -7.56 29.81
C ASP A 295 -5.97 -6.98 31.15
N LEU A 296 -5.78 -5.68 31.40
CA LEU A 296 -6.23 -5.00 32.62
C LEU A 296 -7.62 -4.38 32.49
N GLU A 297 -8.08 -4.15 31.26
CA GLU A 297 -9.44 -3.69 30.93
C GLU A 297 -10.44 -4.87 30.84
N SER A 298 -9.93 -6.12 30.81
CA SER A 298 -10.80 -7.32 30.81
C SER A 298 -11.28 -7.60 32.25
N PRO A 299 -12.60 -7.66 32.49
CA PRO A 299 -13.18 -7.90 33.81
C PRO A 299 -12.88 -9.29 34.37
#